data_8b5abce0c351f900f659525229e65f87
#
_entry.id   8b5abce0c351f900f659525229e65f87
#
_cell.length_a   1.000
_cell.length_b   1.000
_cell.length_c   1.000
_cell.angle_alpha   90.00
_cell.angle_beta   90.00
_cell.angle_gamma   90.00
#
_symmetry.space_group_name_H-M   'P 1'
#
loop_
_entity.id
_entity.type
_entity.pdbx_description
1 polymer ?
#
loop_
_entity_poly.entity_id
_entity_poly.type
_entity_poly.pdbx_seq_one_letter_code
_entity_poly.pdbx_strand_id
1 'polypeptide(L)'
;MSSSILSAQNLNKVVSSAEGELTILHDLSLDLEKGGSLAIVGSSGSGKSTLLGLLAGLDLPSNGRILLAGNDLGSLGEDERARVRAEHVGFVFQSFQLLDSLNALENVMLPLELEGRSDARQRATQLLERVGLGARLSHTPRQLSGGEQQRVAIARAFAADPDVLFADEPTGNLDSHTGERISDLLFELNQERGATLVLVTHDERLAARCQRLIRLEGGHLVAPVVA
;
A
#
# COMPACT_ATOMS: atom_id res chain seq x y z
N MET A 1 14.82 12.26 18.44
CA MET A 1 15.24 11.27 17.41
C MET A 1 13.98 10.85 16.74
N SER A 2 13.80 11.21 15.47
CA SER A 2 12.64 10.76 14.66
C SER A 2 12.75 9.24 14.54
N SER A 3 11.73 8.51 14.96
CA SER A 3 11.75 7.06 14.87
C SER A 3 11.28 6.65 13.48
N SER A 4 12.09 5.89 12.75
CA SER A 4 11.71 5.28 11.49
C SER A 4 10.49 4.37 11.72
N ILE A 5 9.41 4.58 10.95
CA ILE A 5 8.22 3.73 10.98
C ILE A 5 8.44 2.47 10.15
N LEU A 6 9.27 2.56 9.12
CA LEU A 6 9.62 1.48 8.21
C LEU A 6 11.12 1.51 7.95
N SER A 7 11.80 0.39 8.20
CA SER A 7 13.24 0.23 7.94
C SER A 7 13.49 -1.11 7.25
N ALA A 8 14.25 -1.08 6.19
CA ALA A 8 14.72 -2.23 5.45
C ALA A 8 16.25 -2.23 5.41
N GLN A 9 16.88 -3.34 5.77
CA GLN A 9 18.34 -3.46 5.92
C GLN A 9 18.87 -4.66 5.13
N ASN A 10 19.71 -4.40 4.15
CA ASN A 10 20.40 -5.39 3.31
C ASN A 10 19.48 -6.47 2.72
N LEU A 11 18.29 -6.03 2.23
CA LEU A 11 17.28 -6.95 1.70
C LEU A 11 17.75 -7.63 0.42
N ASN A 12 17.66 -8.95 0.42
CA ASN A 12 17.80 -9.77 -0.76
C ASN A 12 16.55 -10.63 -0.93
N LYS A 13 16.08 -10.79 -2.16
CA LYS A 13 14.99 -11.72 -2.48
C LYS A 13 15.40 -12.63 -3.61
N VAL A 14 15.50 -13.91 -3.33
CA VAL A 14 15.77 -15.00 -4.29
C VAL A 14 14.53 -15.87 -4.37
N VAL A 15 14.13 -16.23 -5.56
CA VAL A 15 13.04 -17.18 -5.82
C VAL A 15 13.58 -18.35 -6.64
N SER A 16 13.14 -19.55 -6.31
CA SER A 16 13.45 -20.75 -7.09
C SER A 16 12.48 -20.84 -8.27
N SER A 17 13.00 -21.03 -9.48
CA SER A 17 12.23 -21.28 -10.70
C SER A 17 12.64 -22.62 -11.32
N ALA A 18 11.90 -23.07 -12.34
CA ALA A 18 12.26 -24.28 -13.09
C ALA A 18 13.62 -24.16 -13.82
N GLU A 19 14.09 -22.94 -14.05
CA GLU A 19 15.35 -22.61 -14.77
C GLU A 19 16.51 -22.34 -13.80
N GLY A 20 16.26 -22.38 -12.48
CA GLY A 20 17.27 -22.11 -11.44
C GLY A 20 16.81 -21.02 -10.45
N GLU A 21 17.76 -20.50 -9.68
CA GLU A 21 17.54 -19.40 -8.75
C GLU A 21 17.55 -18.06 -9.49
N LEU A 22 16.54 -17.24 -9.23
CA LEU A 22 16.44 -15.88 -9.73
C LEU A 22 16.47 -14.90 -8.56
N THR A 23 17.48 -14.04 -8.51
CA THR A 23 17.53 -12.94 -7.54
C THR A 23 16.70 -11.76 -8.06
N ILE A 24 15.66 -11.40 -7.32
CA ILE A 24 14.74 -10.30 -7.67
C ILE A 24 15.20 -8.98 -7.05
N LEU A 25 15.75 -9.00 -5.82
CA LEU A 25 16.25 -7.82 -5.11
C LEU A 25 17.64 -8.09 -4.56
N HIS A 26 18.50 -7.07 -4.68
CA HIS A 26 19.92 -7.16 -4.35
C HIS A 26 20.31 -6.09 -3.32
N ASP A 27 20.65 -6.51 -2.10
CA ASP A 27 21.25 -5.71 -1.02
C ASP A 27 20.62 -4.31 -0.84
N LEU A 28 19.29 -4.28 -0.71
CA LEU A 28 18.52 -3.05 -0.68
C LEU A 28 18.33 -2.58 0.76
N SER A 29 18.65 -1.31 1.01
CA SER A 29 18.43 -0.68 2.32
C SER A 29 17.71 0.65 2.16
N LEU A 30 16.70 0.88 3.01
CA LEU A 30 15.95 2.13 3.07
C LEU A 30 15.33 2.33 4.45
N ASP A 31 15.12 3.59 4.81
CA ASP A 31 14.39 4.00 6.01
C ASP A 31 13.34 5.04 5.64
N LEU A 32 12.19 5.00 6.31
CA LEU A 32 11.12 5.96 6.14
C LEU A 32 10.58 6.41 7.50
N GLU A 33 10.57 7.73 7.71
CA GLU A 33 10.08 8.33 8.94
C GLU A 33 8.55 8.36 8.96
N LYS A 34 7.96 8.36 10.16
CA LYS A 34 6.49 8.47 10.34
C LYS A 34 5.95 9.74 9.70
N GLY A 35 4.87 9.63 8.94
CA GLY A 35 4.26 10.73 8.20
C GLY A 35 4.99 11.13 6.92
N GLY A 36 6.09 10.45 6.58
CA GLY A 36 6.80 10.65 5.32
C GLY A 36 6.10 10.02 4.12
N SER A 37 6.56 10.35 2.90
CA SER A 37 6.10 9.69 1.69
C SER A 37 7.26 9.29 0.78
N LEU A 38 7.22 8.07 0.26
CA LEU A 38 8.22 7.47 -0.60
C LEU A 38 7.58 6.96 -1.88
N ALA A 39 8.07 7.41 -3.03
CA ALA A 39 7.75 6.83 -4.32
C ALA A 39 8.84 5.81 -4.74
N ILE A 40 8.41 4.65 -5.22
CA ILE A 40 9.25 3.61 -5.81
C ILE A 40 8.92 3.54 -7.30
N VAL A 41 9.84 3.96 -8.15
CA VAL A 41 9.69 3.95 -9.61
C VAL A 41 10.65 2.94 -10.25
N GLY A 42 10.38 2.56 -11.49
CA GLY A 42 11.23 1.65 -12.27
C GLY A 42 10.44 0.94 -13.36
N SER A 43 11.14 0.27 -14.27
CA SER A 43 10.52 -0.48 -15.36
C SER A 43 9.68 -1.67 -14.86
N SER A 44 8.81 -2.21 -15.72
CA SER A 44 8.11 -3.46 -15.42
C SER A 44 9.13 -4.58 -15.15
N GLY A 45 8.87 -5.42 -14.15
CA GLY A 45 9.78 -6.50 -13.76
C GLY A 45 11.01 -6.08 -12.94
N SER A 46 11.17 -4.79 -12.59
CA SER A 46 12.32 -4.34 -11.79
C SER A 46 12.29 -4.75 -10.31
N GLY A 47 11.22 -5.40 -9.83
CA GLY A 47 11.08 -5.86 -8.45
C GLY A 47 10.24 -4.95 -7.53
N LYS A 48 9.58 -3.89 -8.05
CA LYS A 48 8.82 -2.92 -7.25
C LYS A 48 7.72 -3.55 -6.38
N SER A 49 6.84 -4.34 -6.97
CA SER A 49 5.74 -5.00 -6.23
C SER A 49 6.29 -6.06 -5.25
N THR A 50 7.41 -6.70 -5.58
CA THR A 50 8.12 -7.60 -4.66
C THR A 50 8.64 -6.82 -3.46
N LEU A 51 9.32 -5.69 -3.70
CA LEU A 51 9.81 -4.82 -2.61
C LEU A 51 8.64 -4.34 -1.74
N LEU A 52 7.55 -3.85 -2.35
CA LEU A 52 6.37 -3.42 -1.62
C LEU A 52 5.80 -4.55 -0.76
N GLY A 53 5.66 -5.77 -1.30
CA GLY A 53 5.16 -6.94 -0.57
C GLY A 53 6.05 -7.33 0.61
N LEU A 54 7.38 -7.23 0.48
CA LEU A 54 8.32 -7.46 1.57
C LEU A 54 8.18 -6.39 2.66
N LEU A 55 8.16 -5.11 2.28
CA LEU A 55 8.03 -3.98 3.21
C LEU A 55 6.73 -4.03 4.01
N ALA A 56 5.67 -4.53 3.39
CA ALA A 56 4.35 -4.69 4.01
C ALA A 56 4.19 -6.00 4.80
N GLY A 57 5.20 -6.88 4.80
CA GLY A 57 5.13 -8.16 5.49
C GLY A 57 4.21 -9.19 4.86
N LEU A 58 3.87 -9.03 3.55
CA LEU A 58 3.11 -10.04 2.79
C LEU A 58 4.00 -11.21 2.38
N ASP A 59 5.31 -10.99 2.30
CA ASP A 59 6.33 -12.00 2.03
C ASP A 59 7.56 -11.70 2.87
N LEU A 60 8.51 -12.61 2.94
CA LEU A 60 9.76 -12.45 3.67
C LEU A 60 10.95 -12.34 2.72
N PRO A 61 11.97 -11.53 3.07
CA PRO A 61 13.22 -11.51 2.33
C PRO A 61 13.96 -12.85 2.49
N SER A 62 14.78 -13.21 1.51
CA SER A 62 15.70 -14.34 1.63
C SER A 62 16.86 -14.05 2.58
N ASN A 63 17.29 -12.79 2.66
CA ASN A 63 18.24 -12.24 3.63
C ASN A 63 17.91 -10.79 3.90
N GLY A 64 18.41 -10.29 5.03
CA GLY A 64 18.17 -8.93 5.49
C GLY A 64 17.08 -8.85 6.55
N ARG A 65 16.69 -7.63 6.90
CA ARG A 65 15.76 -7.37 8.00
C ARG A 65 14.77 -6.28 7.63
N ILE A 66 13.52 -6.43 8.08
CA ILE A 66 12.48 -5.41 7.93
C ILE A 66 11.87 -5.11 9.29
N LEU A 67 11.88 -3.83 9.65
CA LEU A 67 11.19 -3.31 10.83
C LEU A 67 9.99 -2.49 10.33
N LEU A 68 8.79 -2.82 10.79
CA LEU A 68 7.55 -2.10 10.53
C LEU A 68 6.88 -1.74 11.85
N ALA A 69 6.67 -0.46 12.10
CA ALA A 69 6.13 0.05 13.36
C ALA A 69 6.86 -0.53 14.61
N GLY A 70 8.19 -0.69 14.52
CA GLY A 70 9.01 -1.27 15.57
C GLY A 70 9.05 -2.80 15.63
N ASN A 71 8.22 -3.49 14.84
CA ASN A 71 8.17 -4.97 14.79
C ASN A 71 9.17 -5.52 13.76
N ASP A 72 9.99 -6.47 14.15
CA ASP A 72 10.87 -7.22 13.24
C ASP A 72 10.08 -8.33 12.54
N LEU A 73 9.70 -8.09 11.29
CA LEU A 73 8.84 -9.01 10.53
C LEU A 73 9.46 -10.39 10.32
N GLY A 74 10.80 -10.48 10.26
CA GLY A 74 11.51 -11.74 10.09
C GLY A 74 11.49 -12.64 11.33
N SER A 75 11.30 -12.07 12.53
CA SER A 75 11.23 -12.80 13.79
C SER A 75 9.84 -13.33 14.14
N LEU A 76 8.79 -12.87 13.40
CA LEU A 76 7.40 -13.17 13.68
C LEU A 76 6.90 -14.38 12.87
N GLY A 77 6.01 -15.15 13.47
CA GLY A 77 5.18 -16.14 12.75
C GLY A 77 4.14 -15.46 11.84
N GLU A 78 3.49 -16.23 10.93
CA GLU A 78 2.53 -15.62 9.99
C GLU A 78 1.34 -14.97 10.69
N ASP A 79 0.80 -15.60 11.75
CA ASP A 79 -0.32 -15.03 12.51
C ASP A 79 0.05 -13.69 13.19
N GLU A 80 1.28 -13.57 13.67
CA GLU A 80 1.79 -12.35 14.29
C GLU A 80 2.02 -11.26 13.24
N ARG A 81 2.59 -11.61 12.06
CA ARG A 81 2.70 -10.67 10.93
C ARG A 81 1.34 -10.20 10.44
N ALA A 82 0.36 -11.11 10.38
CA ALA A 82 -1.02 -10.74 10.02
C ALA A 82 -1.62 -9.72 11.00
N ARG A 83 -1.35 -9.85 12.31
CA ARG A 83 -1.77 -8.86 13.31
C ARG A 83 -1.06 -7.51 13.11
N VAL A 84 0.26 -7.51 12.89
CA VAL A 84 1.00 -6.28 12.58
C VAL A 84 0.45 -5.60 11.33
N ARG A 85 0.11 -6.35 10.27
CA ARG A 85 -0.54 -5.80 9.08
C ARG A 85 -1.91 -5.22 9.38
N ALA A 86 -2.74 -5.95 10.13
CA ALA A 86 -4.09 -5.48 10.49
C ALA A 86 -4.04 -4.17 11.29
N GLU A 87 -3.09 -4.04 12.22
CA GLU A 87 -2.98 -2.90 13.12
C GLU A 87 -2.33 -1.66 12.45
N HIS A 88 -1.35 -1.88 11.56
CA HIS A 88 -0.48 -0.78 11.09
C HIS A 88 -0.56 -0.50 9.60
N VAL A 89 -1.18 -1.37 8.78
CA VAL A 89 -1.03 -1.32 7.33
C VAL A 89 -2.36 -1.18 6.61
N GLY A 90 -2.42 -0.21 5.69
CA GLY A 90 -3.46 -0.12 4.67
C GLY A 90 -2.91 -0.43 3.28
N PHE A 91 -3.74 -1.02 2.41
CA PHE A 91 -3.37 -1.35 1.04
C PHE A 91 -4.33 -0.77 0.02
N VAL A 92 -3.74 -0.18 -1.04
CA VAL A 92 -4.45 0.21 -2.27
C VAL A 92 -3.75 -0.46 -3.45
N PHE A 93 -4.47 -1.30 -4.19
CA PHE A 93 -3.94 -2.06 -5.33
C PHE A 93 -4.47 -1.55 -6.66
N GLN A 94 -3.74 -1.80 -7.74
CA GLN A 94 -4.12 -1.49 -9.10
C GLN A 94 -5.44 -2.18 -9.52
N SER A 95 -5.67 -3.41 -9.09
CA SER A 95 -6.86 -4.22 -9.41
C SER A 95 -7.97 -4.09 -8.36
N PHE A 96 -7.94 -3.03 -7.52
CA PHE A 96 -8.90 -2.71 -6.45
C PHE A 96 -9.00 -3.77 -5.35
N GLN A 97 -8.93 -5.05 -5.69
CA GLN A 97 -9.04 -6.23 -4.81
C GLN A 97 -10.24 -6.15 -3.84
N LEU A 98 -11.39 -5.74 -4.37
CA LEU A 98 -12.65 -5.80 -3.65
C LEU A 98 -13.20 -7.23 -3.67
N LEU A 99 -13.88 -7.61 -2.59
CA LEU A 99 -14.57 -8.88 -2.52
C LEU A 99 -15.91 -8.76 -3.27
N ASP A 100 -16.06 -9.50 -4.37
CA ASP A 100 -17.22 -9.45 -5.26
C ASP A 100 -18.55 -9.83 -4.58
N SER A 101 -18.48 -10.65 -3.52
CA SER A 101 -19.62 -11.08 -2.72
C SER A 101 -20.12 -10.03 -1.73
N LEU A 102 -19.34 -8.97 -1.50
CA LEU A 102 -19.63 -7.89 -0.55
C LEU A 102 -19.98 -6.60 -1.31
N ASN A 103 -20.90 -5.81 -0.76
CA ASN A 103 -21.17 -4.46 -1.27
C ASN A 103 -20.07 -3.47 -0.82
N ALA A 104 -20.16 -2.20 -1.25
CA ALA A 104 -19.18 -1.16 -0.95
C ALA A 104 -19.02 -0.96 0.56
N LEU A 105 -20.14 -0.89 1.30
CA LEU A 105 -20.11 -0.72 2.75
C LEU A 105 -19.42 -1.90 3.44
N GLU A 106 -19.78 -3.12 3.09
CA GLU A 106 -19.23 -4.35 3.67
C GLU A 106 -17.73 -4.50 3.36
N ASN A 107 -17.29 -4.14 2.14
CA ASN A 107 -15.86 -4.13 1.80
C ASN A 107 -15.06 -3.18 2.71
N VAL A 108 -15.60 -2.00 3.05
CA VAL A 108 -14.93 -1.03 3.93
C VAL A 108 -15.08 -1.41 5.40
N MET A 109 -16.17 -2.07 5.80
CA MET A 109 -16.37 -2.57 7.17
C MET A 109 -15.42 -3.71 7.53
N LEU A 110 -15.07 -4.55 6.57
CA LEU A 110 -14.37 -5.81 6.81
C LEU A 110 -13.13 -5.70 7.73
N PRO A 111 -12.15 -4.80 7.48
CA PRO A 111 -11.01 -4.66 8.38
C PRO A 111 -11.42 -4.29 9.81
N LEU A 112 -12.42 -3.44 9.97
CA LEU A 112 -12.93 -3.01 11.28
C LEU A 112 -13.66 -4.14 12.04
N GLU A 113 -14.39 -4.98 11.31
CA GLU A 113 -15.06 -6.16 11.89
C GLU A 113 -14.07 -7.22 12.35
N LEU A 114 -12.98 -7.40 11.58
CA LEU A 114 -11.88 -8.30 11.96
C LEU A 114 -11.15 -7.83 13.22
N GLU A 115 -11.10 -6.53 13.47
CA GLU A 115 -10.62 -5.92 14.73
C GLU A 115 -11.66 -5.99 15.87
N GLY A 116 -12.88 -6.45 15.60
CA GLY A 116 -13.95 -6.51 16.58
C GLY A 116 -14.56 -5.15 16.95
N ARG A 117 -14.47 -4.15 16.08
CA ARG A 117 -14.94 -2.78 16.35
C ARG A 117 -16.46 -2.69 16.25
N SER A 118 -17.08 -2.20 17.31
CA SER A 118 -18.53 -1.99 17.37
C SER A 118 -19.02 -0.81 16.51
N ASP A 119 -18.14 0.13 16.15
CA ASP A 119 -18.43 1.30 15.31
C ASP A 119 -18.17 1.07 13.81
N ALA A 120 -17.85 -0.16 13.39
CA ALA A 120 -17.44 -0.51 12.03
C ALA A 120 -18.37 0.08 10.95
N ARG A 121 -19.68 -0.10 11.09
CA ARG A 121 -20.66 0.41 10.13
C ARG A 121 -20.68 1.94 10.05
N GLN A 122 -20.66 2.61 11.17
CA GLN A 122 -20.69 4.08 11.22
C GLN A 122 -19.43 4.65 10.54
N ARG A 123 -18.28 4.12 10.90
CA ARG A 123 -16.99 4.56 10.36
C ARG A 123 -16.87 4.29 8.85
N ALA A 124 -17.25 3.10 8.39
CA ALA A 124 -17.25 2.76 6.98
C ALA A 124 -18.19 3.67 6.17
N THR A 125 -19.38 3.99 6.71
CA THR A 125 -20.31 4.93 6.07
C THR A 125 -19.67 6.30 5.91
N GLN A 126 -19.08 6.86 6.96
CA GLN A 126 -18.42 8.16 6.92
C GLN A 126 -17.28 8.21 5.92
N LEU A 127 -16.47 7.14 5.82
CA LEU A 127 -15.39 7.05 4.83
C LEU A 127 -15.94 7.00 3.40
N LEU A 128 -16.99 6.23 3.15
CA LEU A 128 -17.63 6.17 1.84
C LEU A 128 -18.28 7.49 1.44
N GLU A 129 -18.88 8.22 2.38
CA GLU A 129 -19.36 9.60 2.15
C GLU A 129 -18.20 10.54 1.82
N ARG A 130 -17.07 10.46 2.57
CA ARG A 130 -15.86 11.28 2.34
C ARG A 130 -15.27 11.06 0.94
N VAL A 131 -15.32 9.83 0.41
CA VAL A 131 -14.86 9.53 -0.96
C VAL A 131 -15.96 9.72 -2.03
N GLY A 132 -17.11 10.32 -1.66
CA GLY A 132 -18.20 10.64 -2.57
C GLY A 132 -19.05 9.43 -3.01
N LEU A 133 -19.14 8.40 -2.18
CA LEU A 133 -19.90 7.16 -2.45
C LEU A 133 -21.06 6.92 -1.48
N GLY A 134 -21.55 7.95 -0.76
CA GLY A 134 -22.68 7.83 0.18
C GLY A 134 -23.95 7.26 -0.46
N ALA A 135 -24.19 7.52 -1.76
CA ALA A 135 -25.32 6.96 -2.50
C ALA A 135 -25.06 5.55 -3.06
N ARG A 136 -23.88 4.95 -2.81
CA ARG A 136 -23.44 3.69 -3.39
C ARG A 136 -23.17 2.58 -2.35
N LEU A 137 -23.53 2.77 -1.10
CA LEU A 137 -23.22 1.86 0.01
C LEU A 137 -23.60 0.40 -0.24
N SER A 138 -24.76 0.15 -0.87
CA SER A 138 -25.29 -1.18 -1.16
C SER A 138 -24.86 -1.76 -2.50
N HIS A 139 -24.08 -1.02 -3.31
CA HIS A 139 -23.64 -1.49 -4.62
C HIS A 139 -22.50 -2.50 -4.49
N THR A 140 -22.60 -3.61 -5.22
CA THR A 140 -21.50 -4.58 -5.34
C THR A 140 -20.44 -4.07 -6.32
N PRO A 141 -19.19 -4.59 -6.29
CA PRO A 141 -18.13 -4.17 -7.20
C PRO A 141 -18.54 -4.17 -8.68
N ARG A 142 -19.33 -5.14 -9.12
CA ARG A 142 -19.83 -5.24 -10.50
C ARG A 142 -20.78 -4.10 -10.92
N GLN A 143 -21.38 -3.40 -9.96
CA GLN A 143 -22.28 -2.28 -10.19
C GLN A 143 -21.56 -0.92 -10.14
N LEU A 144 -20.26 -0.92 -9.85
CA LEU A 144 -19.42 0.25 -9.69
C LEU A 144 -18.48 0.40 -10.89
N SER A 145 -18.28 1.64 -11.34
CA SER A 145 -17.20 1.97 -12.30
C SER A 145 -15.82 1.73 -11.68
N GLY A 146 -14.78 1.61 -12.49
CA GLY A 146 -13.41 1.42 -12.02
C GLY A 146 -12.98 2.51 -11.03
N GLY A 147 -13.30 3.77 -11.31
CA GLY A 147 -13.00 4.88 -10.39
C GLY A 147 -13.80 4.82 -9.08
N GLU A 148 -15.06 4.32 -9.11
CA GLU A 148 -15.84 4.08 -7.89
C GLU A 148 -15.26 2.91 -7.08
N GLN A 149 -14.86 1.81 -7.73
CA GLN A 149 -14.19 0.69 -7.08
C GLN A 149 -12.89 1.12 -6.40
N GLN A 150 -12.09 1.96 -7.07
CA GLN A 150 -10.86 2.47 -6.48
C GLN A 150 -11.13 3.37 -5.26
N ARG A 151 -12.19 4.18 -5.28
CA ARG A 151 -12.60 4.96 -4.11
C ARG A 151 -13.04 4.07 -2.94
N VAL A 152 -13.73 2.95 -3.20
CA VAL A 152 -14.04 1.95 -2.17
C VAL A 152 -12.75 1.33 -1.61
N ALA A 153 -11.79 0.95 -2.48
CA ALA A 153 -10.50 0.40 -2.06
C ALA A 153 -9.70 1.38 -1.19
N ILE A 154 -9.69 2.67 -1.56
CA ILE A 154 -9.06 3.72 -0.75
C ILE A 154 -9.77 3.85 0.60
N ALA A 155 -11.10 3.94 0.63
CA ALA A 155 -11.85 4.02 1.89
C ALA A 155 -11.56 2.82 2.80
N ARG A 156 -11.50 1.60 2.24
CA ARG A 156 -11.13 0.39 2.97
C ARG A 156 -9.72 0.47 3.55
N ALA A 157 -8.75 0.97 2.78
CA ALA A 157 -7.36 1.07 3.20
C ALA A 157 -7.19 2.02 4.40
N PHE A 158 -8.01 3.06 4.50
CA PHE A 158 -7.99 4.00 5.62
C PHE A 158 -8.96 3.63 6.77
N ALA A 159 -9.70 2.54 6.66
CA ALA A 159 -10.73 2.20 7.64
C ALA A 159 -10.17 1.98 9.05
N ALA A 160 -9.05 1.28 9.18
CA ALA A 160 -8.40 0.96 10.45
C ALA A 160 -7.39 2.01 10.93
N ASP A 161 -7.33 3.23 10.32
CA ASP A 161 -6.34 4.29 10.61
C ASP A 161 -4.89 3.79 10.56
N PRO A 162 -4.42 3.28 9.41
CA PRO A 162 -3.11 2.67 9.32
C PRO A 162 -1.98 3.68 9.57
N ASP A 163 -0.88 3.22 10.19
CA ASP A 163 0.35 4.00 10.30
C ASP A 163 1.09 4.11 8.97
N VAL A 164 0.98 3.08 8.11
CA VAL A 164 1.61 3.02 6.79
C VAL A 164 0.59 2.60 5.73
N LEU A 165 0.48 3.39 4.68
CA LEU A 165 -0.32 3.08 3.49
C LEU A 165 0.61 2.62 2.35
N PHE A 166 0.40 1.42 1.86
CA PHE A 166 1.05 0.90 0.66
C PHE A 166 0.11 1.03 -0.54
N ALA A 167 0.57 1.66 -1.61
CA ALA A 167 -0.20 1.83 -2.84
C ALA A 167 0.60 1.28 -4.02
N ASP A 168 0.09 0.23 -4.67
CA ASP A 168 0.70 -0.38 -5.85
C ASP A 168 -0.09 0.01 -7.09
N GLU A 169 0.47 0.90 -7.91
CA GLU A 169 -0.10 1.42 -9.15
C GLU A 169 -1.57 1.87 -8.99
N PRO A 170 -1.90 2.75 -8.03
CA PRO A 170 -3.28 3.00 -7.61
C PRO A 170 -4.18 3.59 -8.70
N THR A 171 -3.61 4.03 -9.82
CA THR A 171 -4.32 4.62 -10.97
C THR A 171 -4.12 3.86 -12.27
N GLY A 172 -3.36 2.77 -12.26
CA GLY A 172 -2.91 2.06 -13.47
C GLY A 172 -4.02 1.46 -14.34
N ASN A 173 -5.22 1.23 -13.80
CA ASN A 173 -6.39 0.71 -14.52
C ASN A 173 -7.44 1.77 -14.84
N LEU A 174 -7.12 3.07 -14.70
CA LEU A 174 -8.04 4.18 -14.85
C LEU A 174 -7.63 5.06 -16.04
N ASP A 175 -8.61 5.74 -16.63
CA ASP A 175 -8.31 6.82 -17.57
C ASP A 175 -7.61 7.99 -16.85
N SER A 176 -6.89 8.83 -17.60
CA SER A 176 -6.06 9.90 -17.05
C SER A 176 -6.82 10.87 -16.15
N HIS A 177 -8.05 11.27 -16.55
CA HIS A 177 -8.85 12.22 -15.77
C HIS A 177 -9.34 11.60 -14.44
N THR A 178 -9.82 10.37 -14.49
CA THR A 178 -10.21 9.61 -13.28
C THR A 178 -8.98 9.35 -12.41
N GLY A 179 -7.84 9.00 -13.00
CA GLY A 179 -6.58 8.76 -12.30
C GLY A 179 -6.10 9.97 -11.52
N GLU A 180 -6.13 11.18 -12.08
CA GLU A 180 -5.78 12.42 -11.38
C GLU A 180 -6.66 12.63 -10.14
N ARG A 181 -7.98 12.50 -10.28
CA ARG A 181 -8.93 12.66 -9.14
C ARG A 181 -8.70 11.62 -8.04
N ILE A 182 -8.40 10.38 -8.41
CA ILE A 182 -8.07 9.31 -7.46
C ILE A 182 -6.75 9.61 -6.75
N SER A 183 -5.75 10.12 -7.47
CA SER A 183 -4.47 10.54 -6.89
C SER A 183 -4.67 11.67 -5.88
N ASP A 184 -5.43 12.70 -6.24
CA ASP A 184 -5.73 13.81 -5.34
C ASP A 184 -6.40 13.33 -4.06
N LEU A 185 -7.44 12.50 -4.18
CA LEU A 185 -8.15 11.91 -3.05
C LEU A 185 -7.22 11.09 -2.15
N LEU A 186 -6.32 10.28 -2.73
CA LEU A 186 -5.37 9.47 -1.98
C LEU A 186 -4.42 10.35 -1.14
N PHE A 187 -3.84 11.39 -1.75
CA PHE A 187 -2.94 12.30 -1.04
C PHE A 187 -3.66 13.17 -0.01
N GLU A 188 -4.86 13.64 -0.31
CA GLU A 188 -5.71 14.38 0.67
C GLU A 188 -5.98 13.54 1.90
N LEU A 189 -6.50 12.31 1.73
CA LEU A 189 -6.79 11.41 2.84
C LEU A 189 -5.52 11.03 3.61
N ASN A 190 -4.41 10.80 2.90
CA ASN A 190 -3.13 10.51 3.55
C ASN A 190 -2.66 11.67 4.42
N GLN A 191 -2.78 12.90 3.95
CA GLN A 191 -2.44 14.10 4.71
C GLN A 191 -3.38 14.30 5.91
N GLU A 192 -4.70 14.12 5.73
CA GLU A 192 -5.70 14.23 6.80
C GLU A 192 -5.45 13.22 7.93
N ARG A 193 -5.03 12.01 7.59
CA ARG A 193 -4.80 10.92 8.55
C ARG A 193 -3.37 10.86 9.11
N GLY A 194 -2.43 11.55 8.47
CA GLY A 194 -1.04 11.57 8.87
C GLY A 194 -0.32 10.22 8.69
N ALA A 195 -0.83 9.35 7.81
CA ALA A 195 -0.21 8.06 7.53
C ALA A 195 1.08 8.24 6.72
N THR A 196 2.00 7.30 6.84
CA THR A 196 3.20 7.22 6.02
C THR A 196 2.86 6.55 4.70
N LEU A 197 3.22 7.13 3.56
CA LEU A 197 2.87 6.61 2.24
C LEU A 197 4.05 5.92 1.56
N VAL A 198 3.88 4.69 1.11
CA VAL A 198 4.77 3.99 0.17
C VAL A 198 4.02 3.76 -1.12
N LEU A 199 4.43 4.46 -2.18
CA LEU A 199 3.77 4.46 -3.48
C LEU A 199 4.65 3.79 -4.53
N VAL A 200 4.16 2.74 -5.16
CA VAL A 200 4.75 2.17 -6.39
C VAL A 200 4.00 2.73 -7.58
N THR A 201 4.72 3.32 -8.52
CA THR A 201 4.12 3.83 -9.75
C THR A 201 5.15 3.95 -10.89
N HIS A 202 4.68 3.91 -12.13
CA HIS A 202 5.45 4.29 -13.31
C HIS A 202 5.12 5.73 -13.78
N ASP A 203 4.13 6.39 -13.17
CA ASP A 203 3.79 7.79 -13.46
C ASP A 203 4.71 8.72 -12.66
N GLU A 204 5.63 9.40 -13.38
CA GLU A 204 6.59 10.33 -12.77
C GLU A 204 5.93 11.56 -12.14
N ARG A 205 4.75 11.99 -12.65
CA ARG A 205 4.01 13.11 -12.05
C ARG A 205 3.45 12.74 -10.69
N LEU A 206 2.91 11.52 -10.59
CA LEU A 206 2.40 10.99 -9.34
C LEU A 206 3.55 10.76 -8.33
N ALA A 207 4.67 10.20 -8.79
CA ALA A 207 5.85 10.00 -7.97
C ALA A 207 6.45 11.30 -7.42
N ALA A 208 6.44 12.37 -8.22
CA ALA A 208 6.94 13.70 -7.82
C ALA A 208 6.13 14.36 -6.68
N ARG A 209 4.95 13.85 -6.34
CA ARG A 209 4.16 14.31 -5.18
C ARG A 209 4.68 13.77 -3.85
N CYS A 210 5.50 12.71 -3.87
CA CYS A 210 6.12 12.15 -2.68
C CYS A 210 7.36 12.95 -2.28
N GLN A 211 7.65 12.99 -0.97
CA GLN A 211 8.82 13.69 -0.42
C GLN A 211 10.14 13.05 -0.81
N ARG A 212 10.14 11.74 -1.03
CA ARG A 212 11.31 10.96 -1.45
C ARG A 212 10.96 10.08 -2.63
N LEU A 213 11.91 9.95 -3.54
CA LEU A 213 11.81 9.06 -4.70
C LEU A 213 13.03 8.14 -4.74
N ILE A 214 12.78 6.86 -4.93
CA ILE A 214 13.82 5.87 -5.24
C ILE A 214 13.50 5.20 -6.58
N ARG A 215 14.55 4.87 -7.34
CA ARG A 215 14.42 4.14 -8.59
C ARG A 215 14.97 2.73 -8.43
N LEU A 216 14.19 1.75 -8.88
CA LEU A 216 14.57 0.35 -8.87
C LEU A 216 14.83 -0.13 -10.31
N GLU A 217 16.04 -0.63 -10.57
CA GLU A 217 16.45 -1.17 -11.86
C GLU A 217 17.14 -2.52 -11.65
N GLY A 218 16.62 -3.58 -12.30
CA GLY A 218 17.18 -4.94 -12.17
C GLY A 218 17.35 -5.41 -10.73
N GLY A 219 16.42 -5.02 -9.82
CA GLY A 219 16.48 -5.39 -8.41
C GLY A 219 17.43 -4.55 -7.55
N HIS A 220 18.10 -3.55 -8.11
CA HIS A 220 19.00 -2.64 -7.39
C HIS A 220 18.38 -1.25 -7.20
N LEU A 221 18.68 -0.61 -6.06
CA LEU A 221 18.44 0.83 -5.92
C LEU A 221 19.45 1.59 -6.76
N VAL A 222 18.96 2.31 -7.75
CA VAL A 222 19.75 3.30 -8.47
C VAL A 222 19.61 4.62 -7.72
N ALA A 223 20.74 5.32 -7.48
CA ALA A 223 20.88 6.45 -6.57
C ALA A 223 19.65 7.36 -6.43
N PRO A 224 19.35 7.91 -5.24
CA PRO A 224 18.19 8.75 -5.03
C PRO A 224 18.27 9.94 -5.99
N VAL A 225 17.28 10.09 -6.84
CA VAL A 225 17.06 11.35 -7.53
C VAL A 225 16.56 12.32 -6.46
N VAL A 226 17.48 13.13 -5.95
CA VAL A 226 17.13 14.25 -5.06
C VAL A 226 16.28 15.21 -5.89
N ALA A 227 15.03 15.37 -5.53
CA ALA A 227 14.17 16.40 -6.09
C ALA A 227 14.60 17.78 -5.58
#